data_7e793e4128423da8f8de755c92bb8adb
#
_entry.id   7e793e4128423da8f8de755c92bb8adb
#
_cell.length_a   1.000
_cell.length_b   1.000
_cell.length_c   1.000
_cell.angle_alpha   90.00
_cell.angle_beta   90.00
_cell.angle_gamma   90.00
#
_symmetry.space_group_name_H-M   'P 1'
#
loop_
_entity.id
_entity.type
_entity.pdbx_description
1 polymer ?
#
loop_
_entity_poly.entity_id
_entity_poly.type
_entity_poly.pdbx_seq_one_letter_code
_entity_poly.pdbx_strand_id
1 'polypeptide(L)'
;MLRPLEFVYRGLSKLRRWFLRRRFGGRQYAAPVIVIGNIAVGVSGKTPLLMALVMQLRLRGFKPGVVSHGYGGEHRGPPIIVDSEGAASIYGDKPLLIARQCACPVVVGANRDHAVRMLLANFDCNLVLSDDGLQHYAMPRTVEVAVVDGSRLFGNGYCLPAGPLRESIARLSTVDFVAINGPITDSAPEIL
;
A
#
# COMPACT_ATOMS: atom_id res chain seq x y z
N MET A 1 -28.98 -9.16 1.09
CA MET A 1 -28.85 -10.02 -0.10
C MET A 1 -27.41 -10.28 -0.58
N LEU A 2 -26.40 -9.47 -0.25
CA LEU A 2 -25.02 -9.63 -0.75
C LEU A 2 -24.10 -10.53 0.14
N ARG A 3 -24.56 -11.00 1.28
CA ARG A 3 -23.75 -11.82 2.22
C ARG A 3 -23.20 -13.12 1.63
N PRO A 4 -23.93 -13.88 0.79
CA PRO A 4 -23.34 -15.07 0.15
C PRO A 4 -22.16 -14.75 -0.76
N LEU A 5 -22.24 -13.62 -1.50
CA LEU A 5 -21.14 -13.16 -2.36
C LEU A 5 -19.92 -12.70 -1.56
N GLU A 6 -20.13 -12.13 -0.38
CA GLU A 6 -19.06 -11.77 0.56
C GLU A 6 -18.28 -13.01 1.02
N PHE A 7 -18.95 -14.10 1.37
CA PHE A 7 -18.28 -15.35 1.74
C PHE A 7 -17.40 -15.89 0.61
N VAL A 8 -17.91 -15.88 -0.60
CA VAL A 8 -17.15 -16.30 -1.80
C VAL A 8 -15.92 -15.39 -1.99
N TYR A 9 -16.12 -14.07 -1.93
CA TYR A 9 -15.04 -13.10 -2.04
C TYR A 9 -13.95 -13.30 -0.99
N ARG A 10 -14.32 -13.50 0.28
CA ARG A 10 -13.37 -13.77 1.38
C ARG A 10 -12.59 -15.06 1.15
N GLY A 11 -13.27 -16.11 0.72
CA GLY A 11 -12.62 -17.40 0.38
C GLY A 11 -11.59 -17.23 -0.72
N LEU A 12 -11.97 -16.59 -1.84
CA LEU A 12 -11.08 -16.34 -2.98
C LEU A 12 -9.91 -15.43 -2.59
N SER A 13 -10.16 -14.37 -1.80
CA SER A 13 -9.12 -13.45 -1.34
C SER A 13 -8.09 -14.16 -0.44
N LYS A 14 -8.55 -15.02 0.49
CA LYS A 14 -7.67 -15.83 1.34
C LYS A 14 -6.85 -16.83 0.51
N LEU A 15 -7.47 -17.53 -0.44
CA LEU A 15 -6.81 -18.49 -1.31
C LEU A 15 -5.76 -17.80 -2.19
N ARG A 16 -6.11 -16.67 -2.81
CA ARG A 16 -5.17 -15.84 -3.59
C ARG A 16 -3.98 -15.39 -2.75
N ARG A 17 -4.22 -14.90 -1.53
CA ARG A 17 -3.17 -14.49 -0.60
C ARG A 17 -2.25 -15.66 -0.26
N TRP A 18 -2.81 -16.82 0.12
CA TRP A 18 -2.04 -18.01 0.46
C TRP A 18 -1.18 -18.47 -0.73
N PHE A 19 -1.76 -18.58 -1.93
CA PHE A 19 -1.06 -19.00 -3.13
C PHE A 19 0.10 -18.06 -3.50
N LEU A 20 -0.16 -16.74 -3.50
CA LEU A 20 0.87 -15.76 -3.85
C LEU A 20 1.99 -15.71 -2.82
N ARG A 21 1.66 -15.74 -1.52
CA ARG A 21 2.69 -15.80 -0.47
C ARG A 21 3.54 -17.06 -0.58
N ARG A 22 2.92 -18.21 -0.86
CA ARG A 22 3.66 -19.48 -1.02
C ARG A 22 4.57 -19.46 -2.25
N ARG A 23 4.11 -18.88 -3.35
CA ARG A 23 4.85 -18.83 -4.62
C ARG A 23 5.99 -17.82 -4.61
N PHE A 24 5.82 -16.69 -3.94
CA PHE A 24 6.74 -15.55 -3.99
C PHE A 24 7.41 -15.20 -2.65
N GLY A 25 6.98 -15.81 -1.54
CA GLY A 25 7.44 -15.48 -0.19
C GLY A 25 8.92 -15.76 0.11
N GLY A 26 9.59 -16.56 -0.69
CA GLY A 26 11.03 -16.80 -0.58
C GLY A 26 11.91 -15.79 -1.35
N ARG A 27 11.30 -14.86 -2.09
CA ARG A 27 12.05 -13.86 -2.84
C ARG A 27 12.42 -12.68 -1.93
N GLN A 28 13.55 -12.08 -2.21
CA GLN A 28 14.03 -10.88 -1.51
C GLN A 28 14.52 -9.85 -2.53
N TYR A 29 14.50 -8.59 -2.14
CA TYR A 29 15.17 -7.51 -2.86
C TYR A 29 16.48 -7.15 -2.17
N ALA A 30 17.32 -6.38 -2.86
CA ALA A 30 18.55 -5.85 -2.29
C ALA A 30 18.32 -4.85 -1.14
N ALA A 31 17.09 -4.28 -1.06
CA ALA A 31 16.68 -3.36 -0.02
C ALA A 31 15.38 -3.84 0.64
N PRO A 32 15.17 -3.60 1.96
CA PRO A 32 13.93 -3.90 2.64
C PRO A 32 12.77 -3.10 2.04
N VAL A 33 11.57 -3.71 2.07
CA VAL A 33 10.34 -3.10 1.57
C VAL A 33 9.34 -2.93 2.70
N ILE A 34 8.92 -1.69 2.95
CA ILE A 34 7.82 -1.33 3.84
C ILE A 34 6.57 -1.14 3.00
N VAL A 35 5.56 -1.94 3.26
CA VAL A 35 4.26 -1.84 2.59
C VAL A 35 3.31 -1.04 3.46
N ILE A 36 2.77 0.04 2.92
CA ILE A 36 1.74 0.85 3.56
C ILE A 36 0.44 0.65 2.77
N GLY A 37 -0.64 0.33 3.46
CA GLY A 37 -1.92 0.09 2.81
C GLY A 37 -3.08 0.10 3.81
N ASN A 38 -4.26 -0.27 3.36
CA ASN A 38 -5.43 -0.42 4.20
C ASN A 38 -6.20 -1.68 3.83
N ILE A 39 -7.08 -2.12 4.73
CA ILE A 39 -7.99 -3.25 4.51
C ILE A 39 -9.38 -2.81 4.04
N ALA A 40 -9.69 -1.52 4.05
CA ALA A 40 -10.96 -0.97 3.58
C ALA A 40 -10.79 -0.18 2.27
N VAL A 41 -11.85 -0.03 1.51
CA VAL A 41 -11.87 0.88 0.36
C VAL A 41 -11.95 2.34 0.81
N GLY A 42 -11.40 3.26 0.03
CA GLY A 42 -11.46 4.70 0.26
C GLY A 42 -10.21 5.32 0.85
N VAL A 43 -10.35 6.57 1.26
CA VAL A 43 -9.27 7.38 1.84
C VAL A 43 -9.09 7.00 3.31
N SER A 44 -7.87 6.73 3.73
CA SER A 44 -7.53 6.37 5.12
C SER A 44 -6.29 7.09 5.66
N GLY A 45 -5.78 8.12 4.94
CA GLY A 45 -4.56 8.82 5.36
C GLY A 45 -3.24 8.11 5.01
N LYS A 46 -3.26 7.10 4.13
CA LYS A 46 -2.05 6.36 3.71
C LYS A 46 -0.95 7.27 3.14
N THR A 47 -1.32 8.15 2.22
CA THR A 47 -0.36 9.02 1.53
C THR A 47 0.34 10.00 2.47
N PRO A 48 -0.37 10.74 3.35
CA PRO A 48 0.27 11.55 4.39
C PRO A 48 1.21 10.76 5.30
N LEU A 49 0.81 9.57 5.76
CA LEU A 49 1.66 8.71 6.58
C LEU A 49 2.91 8.27 5.83
N LEU A 50 2.76 7.83 4.57
CA LEU A 50 3.89 7.44 3.72
C LEU A 50 4.89 8.58 3.57
N MET A 51 4.40 9.78 3.25
CA MET A 51 5.24 10.97 3.09
C MET A 51 5.97 11.33 4.38
N ALA A 52 5.28 11.31 5.52
CA ALA A 52 5.89 11.55 6.83
C ALA A 52 6.98 10.51 7.13
N LEU A 53 6.74 9.22 6.83
CA LEU A 53 7.73 8.17 6.99
C LEU A 53 8.95 8.38 6.07
N VAL A 54 8.74 8.73 4.80
CA VAL A 54 9.84 9.04 3.87
C VAL A 54 10.71 10.16 4.43
N MET A 55 10.11 11.27 4.88
CA MET A 55 10.84 12.41 5.44
C MET A 55 11.62 12.00 6.69
N GLN A 56 10.99 11.28 7.64
CA GLN A 56 11.63 10.84 8.87
C GLN A 56 12.77 9.85 8.64
N LEU A 57 12.63 8.96 7.67
CA LEU A 57 13.68 8.01 7.31
C LEU A 57 14.87 8.72 6.66
N ARG A 58 14.63 9.70 5.80
CA ARG A 58 15.69 10.54 5.23
C ARG A 58 16.48 11.30 6.28
N LEU A 59 15.79 11.89 7.27
CA LEU A 59 16.45 12.57 8.41
C LEU A 59 17.35 11.62 9.22
N ARG A 60 17.06 10.32 9.20
CA ARG A 60 17.87 9.28 9.82
C ARG A 60 18.96 8.69 8.92
N GLY A 61 19.21 9.29 7.76
CA GLY A 61 20.27 8.86 6.82
C GLY A 61 19.89 7.72 5.87
N PHE A 62 18.61 7.28 5.86
CA PHE A 62 18.17 6.32 4.85
C PHE A 62 17.97 7.03 3.50
N LYS A 63 18.07 6.23 2.43
CA LYS A 63 17.80 6.66 1.05
C LYS A 63 16.52 5.97 0.55
N PRO A 64 15.32 6.41 1.01
CA PRO A 64 14.08 5.76 0.63
C PRO A 64 13.71 6.07 -0.83
N GLY A 65 13.16 5.06 -1.52
CA GLY A 65 12.42 5.24 -2.76
C GLY A 65 10.99 4.77 -2.60
N VAL A 66 10.09 5.24 -3.45
CA VAL A 66 8.66 4.93 -3.37
C VAL A 66 8.17 4.21 -4.62
N VAL A 67 7.33 3.20 -4.46
CA VAL A 67 6.60 2.57 -5.57
C VAL A 67 5.09 2.76 -5.37
N SER A 68 4.41 3.20 -6.43
CA SER A 68 2.97 3.47 -6.42
C SER A 68 2.28 2.88 -7.64
N HIS A 69 0.92 2.79 -7.63
CA HIS A 69 0.17 2.27 -8.77
C HIS A 69 0.07 3.25 -9.94
N GLY A 70 0.14 4.52 -9.66
CA GLY A 70 -0.22 5.53 -10.65
C GLY A 70 -1.72 5.65 -10.85
N TYR A 71 -2.49 5.47 -9.77
CA TYR A 71 -3.96 5.58 -9.86
C TYR A 71 -4.35 6.99 -10.30
N GLY A 72 -5.23 7.09 -11.31
CA GLY A 72 -5.61 8.36 -11.93
C GLY A 72 -4.72 8.77 -13.11
N GLY A 73 -3.53 8.20 -13.26
CA GLY A 73 -2.68 8.43 -14.43
C GLY A 73 -3.15 7.63 -15.65
N GLU A 74 -2.76 8.08 -16.83
CA GLU A 74 -3.09 7.44 -18.12
C GLU A 74 -2.08 6.35 -18.51
N HIS A 75 -0.91 6.33 -17.89
CA HIS A 75 0.13 5.35 -18.22
C HIS A 75 -0.32 3.92 -17.93
N ARG A 76 -0.26 3.05 -18.94
CA ARG A 76 -0.68 1.64 -18.89
C ARG A 76 0.43 0.66 -19.29
N GLY A 77 1.64 1.16 -19.46
CA GLY A 77 2.80 0.38 -19.90
C GLY A 77 3.59 -0.28 -18.77
N PRO A 78 4.85 -0.65 -19.07
CA PRO A 78 5.80 -1.08 -18.04
C PRO A 78 6.00 0.02 -16.99
N PRO A 79 6.58 -0.29 -15.81
CA PRO A 79 6.84 0.73 -14.80
C PRO A 79 7.64 1.91 -15.37
N ILE A 80 7.32 3.12 -14.90
CA ILE A 80 8.03 4.35 -15.28
C ILE A 80 8.47 5.13 -14.04
N ILE A 81 9.59 5.83 -14.18
CA ILE A 81 10.10 6.77 -13.18
C ILE A 81 9.26 8.05 -13.26
N VAL A 82 8.83 8.55 -12.11
CA VAL A 82 8.07 9.80 -12.03
C VAL A 82 9.03 10.98 -12.17
N ASP A 83 8.79 11.79 -13.17
CA ASP A 83 9.41 13.10 -13.29
C ASP A 83 8.62 14.11 -12.45
N SER A 84 9.27 14.78 -11.49
CA SER A 84 8.65 15.77 -10.61
C SER A 84 8.06 16.97 -11.37
N GLU A 85 8.61 17.31 -12.53
CA GLU A 85 8.12 18.37 -13.41
C GLU A 85 7.06 17.89 -14.41
N GLY A 86 6.81 16.59 -14.45
CA GLY A 86 5.87 15.97 -15.36
C GLY A 86 4.41 16.22 -15.03
N ALA A 87 3.52 15.72 -15.89
CA ALA A 87 2.08 15.93 -15.77
C ALA A 87 1.43 14.85 -14.90
N ALA A 88 0.48 15.25 -14.05
CA ALA A 88 -0.31 14.33 -13.23
C ALA A 88 -1.16 13.37 -14.07
N SER A 89 -1.56 13.77 -15.27
CA SER A 89 -2.27 12.90 -16.22
C SER A 89 -1.48 11.64 -16.59
N ILE A 90 -0.14 11.70 -16.58
CA ILE A 90 0.71 10.55 -16.90
C ILE A 90 0.86 9.63 -15.69
N TYR A 91 1.26 10.19 -14.54
CA TYR A 91 1.68 9.42 -13.36
C TYR A 91 0.59 9.22 -12.32
N GLY A 92 -0.47 10.05 -12.35
CA GLY A 92 -1.45 10.23 -11.28
C GLY A 92 -1.01 11.28 -10.25
N ASP A 93 -1.99 11.91 -9.59
CA ASP A 93 -1.74 13.00 -8.63
C ASP A 93 -0.87 12.59 -7.45
N LYS A 94 -1.14 11.42 -6.86
CA LYS A 94 -0.44 10.96 -5.65
C LYS A 94 1.06 10.69 -5.87
N PRO A 95 1.48 9.92 -6.87
CA PRO A 95 2.91 9.70 -7.13
C PRO A 95 3.65 11.00 -7.41
N LEU A 96 3.04 11.91 -8.16
CA LEU A 96 3.63 13.21 -8.47
C LEU A 96 3.77 14.07 -7.21
N LEU A 97 2.76 14.10 -6.36
CA LEU A 97 2.81 14.78 -5.06
C LEU A 97 3.95 14.25 -4.19
N ILE A 98 4.10 12.92 -4.10
CA ILE A 98 5.17 12.27 -3.33
C ILE A 98 6.53 12.66 -3.89
N ALA A 99 6.73 12.60 -5.21
CA ALA A 99 7.99 12.95 -5.84
C ALA A 99 8.39 14.41 -5.55
N ARG A 100 7.45 15.33 -5.67
CA ARG A 100 7.67 16.77 -5.43
C ARG A 100 7.95 17.09 -3.96
N GLN A 101 7.17 16.57 -3.04
CA GLN A 101 7.27 16.94 -1.63
C GLN A 101 8.33 16.17 -0.86
N CYS A 102 8.55 14.90 -1.18
CA CYS A 102 9.51 14.07 -0.46
C CYS A 102 10.91 14.13 -1.06
N ALA A 103 11.08 14.69 -2.26
CA ALA A 103 12.33 14.73 -3.01
C ALA A 103 13.06 13.37 -2.98
N CYS A 104 12.33 12.29 -3.26
CA CYS A 104 12.82 10.93 -3.34
C CYS A 104 12.43 10.30 -4.68
N PRO A 105 13.16 9.29 -5.17
CA PRO A 105 12.78 8.56 -6.37
C PRO A 105 11.39 7.91 -6.21
N VAL A 106 10.54 8.07 -7.22
CA VAL A 106 9.22 7.45 -7.27
C VAL A 106 9.08 6.70 -8.59
N VAL A 107 8.60 5.46 -8.53
CA VAL A 107 8.27 4.64 -9.69
C VAL A 107 6.81 4.25 -9.65
N VAL A 108 6.09 4.44 -10.75
CA VAL A 108 4.72 3.98 -10.90
C VAL A 108 4.63 2.75 -11.79
N GLY A 109 3.79 1.80 -11.41
CA GLY A 109 3.56 0.61 -12.20
C GLY A 109 2.53 -0.32 -11.58
N ALA A 110 1.69 -0.93 -12.41
CA ALA A 110 0.70 -1.91 -11.98
C ALA A 110 1.37 -3.17 -11.41
N ASN A 111 2.47 -3.61 -12.03
CA ASN A 111 3.30 -4.69 -11.50
C ASN A 111 4.30 -4.12 -10.49
N ARG A 112 3.99 -4.30 -9.20
CA ARG A 112 4.82 -3.80 -8.09
C ARG A 112 6.21 -4.43 -8.02
N ASP A 113 6.35 -5.73 -8.35
CA ASP A 113 7.65 -6.40 -8.36
C ASP A 113 8.57 -5.75 -9.41
N HIS A 114 8.06 -5.48 -10.60
CA HIS A 114 8.83 -4.77 -11.63
C HIS A 114 9.15 -3.33 -11.24
N ALA A 115 8.20 -2.63 -10.58
CA ALA A 115 8.44 -1.26 -10.13
C ALA A 115 9.55 -1.18 -9.07
N VAL A 116 9.57 -2.11 -8.10
CA VAL A 116 10.66 -2.18 -7.10
C VAL A 116 12.00 -2.48 -7.77
N ARG A 117 12.05 -3.43 -8.69
CA ARG A 117 13.29 -3.76 -9.42
C ARG A 117 13.80 -2.58 -10.23
N MET A 118 12.91 -1.88 -10.94
CA MET A 118 13.27 -0.66 -11.70
C MET A 118 13.81 0.41 -10.76
N LEU A 119 13.16 0.65 -9.62
CA LEU A 119 13.61 1.63 -8.64
C LEU A 119 15.02 1.32 -8.14
N LEU A 120 15.28 0.08 -7.71
CA LEU A 120 16.57 -0.34 -7.16
C LEU A 120 17.69 -0.42 -8.23
N ALA A 121 17.33 -0.63 -9.49
CA ALA A 121 18.30 -0.65 -10.60
C ALA A 121 18.75 0.75 -11.03
N ASN A 122 17.91 1.77 -10.85
CA ASN A 122 18.18 3.13 -11.34
C ASN A 122 18.60 4.12 -10.24
N PHE A 123 18.37 3.78 -8.96
CA PHE A 123 18.65 4.69 -7.85
C PHE A 123 19.33 3.97 -6.69
N ASP A 124 20.23 4.66 -6.02
CA ASP A 124 20.92 4.18 -4.81
C ASP A 124 19.97 4.24 -3.58
N CYS A 125 18.87 3.48 -3.67
CA CYS A 125 17.90 3.34 -2.58
C CYS A 125 18.29 2.16 -1.68
N ASN A 126 18.34 2.40 -0.37
CA ASN A 126 18.57 1.36 0.63
C ASN A 126 17.29 0.96 1.39
N LEU A 127 16.15 1.53 1.01
CA LEU A 127 14.82 1.25 1.56
C LEU A 127 13.76 1.58 0.52
N VAL A 128 12.71 0.75 0.43
CA VAL A 128 11.57 0.98 -0.48
C VAL A 128 10.28 1.08 0.33
N LEU A 129 9.45 2.09 0.05
CA LEU A 129 8.09 2.19 0.55
C LEU A 129 7.10 1.91 -0.59
N SER A 130 6.10 1.07 -0.33
CA SER A 130 5.05 0.76 -1.30
C SER A 130 3.72 1.37 -0.88
N ASP A 131 3.20 2.31 -1.70
CA ASP A 131 1.89 2.92 -1.51
C ASP A 131 0.78 1.97 -1.95
N ASP A 132 -0.23 1.81 -1.07
CA ASP A 132 -1.41 0.93 -1.24
C ASP A 132 -1.04 -0.51 -1.64
N GLY A 133 -0.03 -1.07 -0.96
CA GLY A 133 0.61 -2.32 -1.34
C GLY A 133 0.11 -3.57 -0.60
N LEU A 134 -0.78 -3.49 0.40
CA LEU A 134 -1.14 -4.64 1.24
C LEU A 134 -1.66 -5.84 0.45
N GLN A 135 -2.46 -5.63 -0.59
CA GLN A 135 -3.02 -6.67 -1.44
C GLN A 135 -2.07 -7.18 -2.55
N HIS A 136 -0.87 -6.60 -2.69
CA HIS A 136 0.12 -7.01 -3.69
C HIS A 136 1.03 -8.15 -3.18
N TYR A 137 0.44 -9.28 -2.84
CA TYR A 137 1.12 -10.43 -2.19
C TYR A 137 2.24 -11.10 -3.02
N ALA A 138 2.33 -10.81 -4.30
CA ALA A 138 3.43 -11.26 -5.14
C ALA A 138 4.73 -10.45 -4.92
N MET A 139 4.62 -9.27 -4.31
CA MET A 139 5.76 -8.43 -3.98
C MET A 139 6.33 -8.84 -2.61
N PRO A 140 7.58 -9.28 -2.52
CA PRO A 140 8.29 -9.47 -1.25
C PRO A 140 8.26 -8.22 -0.39
N ARG A 141 8.14 -8.41 0.91
CA ARG A 141 8.02 -7.30 1.88
C ARG A 141 8.65 -7.66 3.20
N THR A 142 9.21 -6.67 3.86
CA THR A 142 9.87 -6.81 5.16
C THR A 142 8.94 -6.37 6.29
N VAL A 143 8.18 -5.28 6.07
CA VAL A 143 7.28 -4.69 7.06
C VAL A 143 5.95 -4.36 6.41
N GLU A 144 4.85 -4.65 7.09
CA GLU A 144 3.49 -4.29 6.70
C GLU A 144 2.88 -3.30 7.70
N VAL A 145 2.45 -2.15 7.20
CA VAL A 145 1.73 -1.12 7.98
C VAL A 145 0.31 -1.00 7.44
N ALA A 146 -0.67 -1.33 8.26
CA ALA A 146 -2.07 -1.11 7.94
C ALA A 146 -2.54 0.24 8.48
N VAL A 147 -3.11 1.07 7.62
CA VAL A 147 -3.69 2.36 8.02
C VAL A 147 -5.20 2.21 8.14
N VAL A 148 -5.73 2.57 9.30
CA VAL A 148 -7.16 2.55 9.62
C VAL A 148 -7.63 3.99 9.79
N ASP A 149 -8.74 4.33 9.16
CA ASP A 149 -9.43 5.60 9.38
C ASP A 149 -10.18 5.51 10.72
N GLY A 150 -9.79 6.32 11.70
CA GLY A 150 -10.37 6.30 13.05
C GLY A 150 -11.84 6.69 13.10
N SER A 151 -12.31 7.51 12.16
CA SER A 151 -13.71 7.95 12.11
C SER A 151 -14.66 6.93 11.46
N ARG A 152 -14.15 6.10 10.54
CA ARG A 152 -14.94 5.10 9.80
C ARG A 152 -14.71 3.68 10.29
N LEU A 153 -13.51 3.43 10.86
CA LEU A 153 -13.04 2.11 11.27
C LEU A 153 -13.27 1.07 10.17
N PHE A 154 -14.12 0.11 10.45
CA PHE A 154 -14.39 -1.04 9.57
C PHE A 154 -15.78 -1.00 8.94
N GLY A 155 -16.52 0.13 9.10
CA GLY A 155 -17.88 0.27 8.64
C GLY A 155 -18.80 -0.80 9.24
N ASN A 156 -19.50 -1.55 8.39
CA ASN A 156 -20.36 -2.65 8.83
C ASN A 156 -19.62 -3.98 9.10
N GLY A 157 -18.29 -3.99 9.04
CA GLY A 157 -17.44 -5.16 9.30
C GLY A 157 -17.41 -6.22 8.21
N TYR A 158 -18.17 -6.04 7.11
CA TYR A 158 -18.21 -7.01 6.00
C TYR A 158 -17.22 -6.66 4.90
N CYS A 159 -16.75 -7.72 4.22
CA CYS A 159 -15.97 -7.56 3.01
C CYS A 159 -16.86 -7.25 1.80
N LEU A 160 -16.21 -6.79 0.73
CA LEU A 160 -16.86 -6.60 -0.57
C LEU A 160 -17.59 -7.89 -1.01
N PRO A 161 -18.75 -7.79 -1.67
CA PRO A 161 -19.50 -6.57 -1.98
C PRO A 161 -20.50 -6.15 -0.88
N ALA A 162 -20.54 -6.85 0.27
CA ALA A 162 -21.51 -6.58 1.33
C ALA A 162 -21.11 -5.43 2.27
N GLY A 163 -19.85 -5.01 2.24
CA GLY A 163 -19.31 -3.93 3.04
C GLY A 163 -18.03 -3.33 2.42
N PRO A 164 -17.37 -2.43 3.14
CA PRO A 164 -16.25 -1.66 2.59
C PRO A 164 -14.90 -2.39 2.63
N LEU A 165 -14.82 -3.59 3.25
CA LEU A 165 -13.54 -4.23 3.47
C LEU A 165 -13.04 -4.99 2.24
N ARG A 166 -11.78 -4.76 1.87
CA ARG A 166 -11.03 -5.54 0.88
C ARG A 166 -10.54 -6.87 1.47
N GLU A 167 -10.30 -6.87 2.79
CA GLU A 167 -9.87 -8.03 3.57
C GLU A 167 -10.53 -7.98 4.95
N SER A 168 -10.72 -9.14 5.58
CA SER A 168 -11.35 -9.21 6.90
C SER A 168 -10.51 -8.50 7.97
N ILE A 169 -11.15 -8.03 9.04
CA ILE A 169 -10.49 -7.36 10.18
C ILE A 169 -9.37 -8.22 10.76
N ALA A 170 -9.54 -9.55 10.79
CA ALA A 170 -8.49 -10.50 11.21
C ALA A 170 -7.16 -10.36 10.43
N ARG A 171 -7.12 -9.60 9.31
CA ARG A 171 -5.88 -9.27 8.62
C ARG A 171 -4.97 -8.41 9.48
N LEU A 172 -5.51 -7.58 10.35
CA LEU A 172 -4.74 -6.67 11.20
C LEU A 172 -3.86 -7.41 12.20
N SER A 173 -4.26 -8.60 12.66
CA SER A 173 -3.42 -9.43 13.55
C SER A 173 -2.20 -10.04 12.86
N THR A 174 -2.05 -9.86 11.55
CA THR A 174 -0.95 -10.44 10.75
C THR A 174 -0.08 -9.37 10.07
N VAL A 175 -0.32 -8.09 10.34
CA VAL A 175 0.57 -6.97 9.96
C VAL A 175 1.51 -6.65 11.12
N ASP A 176 2.60 -5.97 10.83
CA ASP A 176 3.58 -5.59 11.85
C ASP A 176 3.12 -4.36 12.65
N PHE A 177 2.42 -3.43 11.99
CA PHE A 177 1.91 -2.20 12.61
C PHE A 177 0.52 -1.83 12.09
N VAL A 178 -0.29 -1.28 13.01
CA VAL A 178 -1.56 -0.64 12.70
C VAL A 178 -1.46 0.84 13.07
N ALA A 179 -1.63 1.72 12.09
CA ALA A 179 -1.69 3.17 12.30
C ALA A 179 -3.13 3.64 12.18
N ILE A 180 -3.61 4.34 13.19
CA ILE A 180 -4.95 4.93 13.20
C ILE A 180 -4.84 6.39 12.83
N ASN A 181 -5.56 6.81 11.81
CA ASN A 181 -5.60 8.19 11.34
C ASN A 181 -6.88 8.87 11.82
N GLY A 182 -6.73 9.90 12.64
CA GLY A 182 -7.84 10.66 13.22
C GLY A 182 -8.37 10.08 14.55
N PRO A 183 -9.35 10.74 15.15
CA PRO A 183 -9.94 10.31 16.42
C PRO A 183 -10.70 8.98 16.24
N ILE A 184 -10.59 8.12 17.24
CA ILE A 184 -11.43 6.94 17.34
C ILE A 184 -12.78 7.38 17.92
N THR A 185 -13.87 7.16 17.18
CA THR A 185 -15.22 7.42 17.68
C THR A 185 -15.63 6.29 18.65
N ASP A 186 -16.42 6.63 19.70
CA ASP A 186 -16.84 5.71 20.78
C ASP A 186 -17.59 4.44 20.33
N SER A 187 -17.91 4.34 19.04
CA SER A 187 -18.53 3.16 18.42
C SER A 187 -17.51 2.12 17.94
N ALA A 188 -16.22 2.26 18.32
CA ALA A 188 -15.20 1.27 17.96
C ALA A 188 -15.50 -0.07 18.65
N PRO A 189 -15.68 -1.17 17.93
CA PRO A 189 -15.74 -2.48 18.57
C PRO A 189 -14.40 -2.74 19.28
N GLU A 190 -14.43 -3.42 20.43
CA GLU A 190 -13.26 -3.86 21.22
C GLU A 190 -12.35 -4.82 20.41
N ILE A 191 -11.75 -4.35 19.33
CA ILE A 191 -10.98 -5.18 18.38
C ILE A 191 -9.52 -4.70 18.27
N LEU A 192 -9.10 -3.79 19.15
CA LEU A 192 -7.69 -3.35 19.21
C LEU A 192 -7.01 -3.88 20.46
#